data_e7a73e353b641a9e02aa7576ace7fd67
#
_entry.id   e7a73e353b641a9e02aa7576ace7fd67
#
_cell.length_a   1.000
_cell.length_b   1.000
_cell.length_c   1.000
_cell.angle_alpha   90.00
_cell.angle_beta   90.00
_cell.angle_gamma   90.00
#
_symmetry.space_group_name_H-M   'P 1'
#
loop_
_entity.id
_entity.type
_entity.pdbx_description
1 polymer ?
#
loop_
_entity_poly.entity_id
_entity_poly.type
_entity_poly.pdbx_seq_one_letter_code
_entity_poly.pdbx_strand_id
1 'polypeptide(L)'
;MGWRPWSFLCRLWNYFCKKGTVTMPQTDKQVCIPPELPDLLKQFTKAAIRTQPPDLILWSSEYFSAMARGELPPVRERADRVPLSNWAELTPELLKVLHQRVGGRLIVHVDELAQMWKVLNLPTDLFDSVMNVGRFTEEIEWLKFLALACSSLGVTIAKTLKIICEVLSNENDSGPARIPFSTFQFLYTYIAEVDGEISASHVSRMLNYIEQEIIGPDGLIKVTDFTQNPRVRLE
;
A
#
# COMPACT_ATOMS: atom_id res chain seq x y z
N MET A 1 -36.23 19.58 -14.87
CA MET A 1 -36.21 18.18 -15.35
C MET A 1 -35.72 17.30 -14.18
N GLY A 2 -36.71 16.60 -13.59
CA GLY A 2 -36.48 15.92 -12.31
C GLY A 2 -35.79 14.58 -12.48
N TRP A 3 -34.63 14.46 -11.97
CA TRP A 3 -33.93 13.19 -11.81
C TRP A 3 -34.58 12.41 -10.66
N ARG A 4 -35.12 11.24 -10.95
CA ARG A 4 -35.67 10.34 -9.94
C ARG A 4 -34.56 9.36 -9.52
N PRO A 5 -33.88 9.54 -8.37
CA PRO A 5 -32.83 8.65 -7.90
C PRO A 5 -33.31 7.22 -7.58
N TRP A 6 -34.62 7.02 -7.49
CA TRP A 6 -35.23 5.74 -7.07
C TRP A 6 -35.22 4.64 -8.14
N SER A 7 -35.09 5.00 -9.43
CA SER A 7 -35.08 3.98 -10.50
C SER A 7 -33.78 3.17 -10.54
N PHE A 8 -32.67 3.74 -10.06
CA PHE A 8 -31.35 3.10 -10.07
C PHE A 8 -31.23 2.06 -8.94
N LEU A 9 -31.70 2.39 -7.75
CA LEU A 9 -31.73 1.47 -6.61
C LEU A 9 -32.67 0.28 -6.86
N CYS A 10 -33.79 0.48 -7.57
CA CYS A 10 -34.69 -0.60 -7.99
C CYS A 10 -34.04 -1.57 -9.00
N ARG A 11 -33.14 -1.10 -9.89
CA ARG A 11 -32.43 -1.97 -10.83
C ARG A 11 -31.35 -2.80 -10.15
N LEU A 12 -30.60 -2.22 -9.21
CA LEU A 12 -29.68 -2.94 -8.33
C LEU A 12 -30.41 -3.99 -7.48
N TRP A 13 -31.57 -3.63 -6.94
CA TRP A 13 -32.44 -4.53 -6.19
C TRP A 13 -32.87 -5.74 -7.03
N ASN A 14 -33.31 -5.54 -8.27
CA ASN A 14 -33.69 -6.61 -9.17
C ASN A 14 -32.51 -7.52 -9.60
N TYR A 15 -31.30 -6.98 -9.66
CA TYR A 15 -30.10 -7.78 -9.94
C TYR A 15 -29.79 -8.76 -8.80
N PHE A 16 -29.92 -8.31 -7.55
CA PHE A 16 -29.68 -9.14 -6.38
C PHE A 16 -30.82 -10.13 -6.11
N CYS A 17 -32.07 -9.76 -6.39
CA CYS A 17 -33.21 -10.66 -6.21
C CYS A 17 -33.29 -11.80 -7.26
N LYS A 18 -32.68 -11.66 -8.44
CA LYS A 18 -32.68 -12.74 -9.47
C LYS A 18 -31.73 -13.88 -9.18
N LYS A 19 -30.76 -13.72 -8.29
CA LYS A 19 -29.80 -14.80 -7.93
C LYS A 19 -30.13 -15.57 -6.65
N GLY A 20 -31.14 -15.22 -5.92
CA GLY A 20 -31.58 -15.95 -4.74
C GLY A 20 -33.08 -15.96 -4.61
N THR A 21 -33.69 -17.12 -4.58
CA THR A 21 -35.10 -17.33 -4.24
C THR A 21 -35.34 -16.89 -2.78
N VAL A 22 -35.63 -15.60 -2.59
CA VAL A 22 -36.09 -15.08 -1.30
C VAL A 22 -37.59 -14.81 -1.42
N THR A 23 -38.40 -15.70 -0.87
CA THR A 23 -39.83 -15.49 -0.59
C THR A 23 -39.97 -14.42 0.47
N MET A 24 -40.53 -13.29 0.12
CA MET A 24 -40.85 -12.21 1.05
C MET A 24 -42.08 -12.50 1.88
N PRO A 25 -42.03 -12.43 3.21
CA PRO A 25 -43.22 -12.18 4.02
C PRO A 25 -43.48 -10.66 4.05
N GLN A 26 -44.72 -10.29 3.67
CA GLN A 26 -45.21 -8.91 3.83
C GLN A 26 -45.47 -8.66 5.30
N THR A 27 -44.58 -7.95 5.99
CA THR A 27 -44.90 -7.03 7.11
C THR A 27 -43.60 -6.43 7.66
N ASP A 28 -43.64 -5.12 7.87
CA ASP A 28 -42.61 -4.23 8.40
C ASP A 28 -41.40 -3.93 7.49
N LYS A 29 -41.11 -2.65 7.38
CA LYS A 29 -40.02 -2.03 6.58
C LYS A 29 -38.62 -2.46 7.03
N GLN A 30 -38.37 -3.74 7.12
CA GLN A 30 -37.04 -4.26 7.42
C GLN A 30 -36.23 -4.27 6.12
N VAL A 31 -35.25 -3.37 6.03
CA VAL A 31 -34.31 -3.33 4.90
C VAL A 31 -33.47 -4.63 4.95
N CYS A 32 -33.70 -5.53 3.99
CA CYS A 32 -32.87 -6.72 3.85
C CYS A 32 -31.56 -6.34 3.16
N ILE A 33 -30.47 -6.42 3.87
CA ILE A 33 -29.14 -6.18 3.32
C ILE A 33 -28.61 -7.51 2.78
N PRO A 34 -28.29 -7.59 1.47
CA PRO A 34 -27.70 -8.82 0.90
C PRO A 34 -26.36 -9.14 1.57
N PRO A 35 -26.05 -10.39 1.85
CA PRO A 35 -24.79 -10.78 2.51
C PRO A 35 -23.55 -10.42 1.68
N GLU A 36 -23.70 -10.32 0.36
CA GLU A 36 -22.60 -9.96 -0.56
C GLU A 36 -22.34 -8.45 -0.65
N LEU A 37 -23.21 -7.59 -0.07
CA LEU A 37 -23.09 -6.14 -0.16
C LEU A 37 -21.78 -5.59 0.43
N PRO A 38 -21.27 -6.06 1.57
CA PRO A 38 -20.00 -5.60 2.11
C PRO A 38 -18.82 -5.84 1.15
N ASP A 39 -18.75 -7.03 0.55
CA ASP A 39 -17.70 -7.36 -0.40
C ASP A 39 -17.79 -6.56 -1.70
N LEU A 40 -19.01 -6.35 -2.18
CA LEU A 40 -19.27 -5.47 -3.33
C LEU A 40 -18.80 -4.03 -3.07
N LEU A 41 -19.14 -3.48 -1.91
CA LEU A 41 -18.74 -2.12 -1.53
C LEU A 41 -17.22 -2.02 -1.37
N LYS A 42 -16.58 -3.03 -0.83
CA LYS A 42 -15.12 -3.11 -0.72
C LYS A 42 -14.45 -3.12 -2.10
N GLN A 43 -14.97 -3.91 -3.03
CA GLN A 43 -14.47 -3.94 -4.41
C GLN A 43 -14.68 -2.59 -5.12
N PHE A 44 -15.86 -2.01 -4.98
CA PHE A 44 -16.16 -0.68 -5.53
C PHE A 44 -15.22 0.40 -4.98
N THR A 45 -15.01 0.43 -3.66
CA THR A 45 -14.13 1.41 -3.02
C THR A 45 -12.69 1.28 -3.51
N LYS A 46 -12.16 0.04 -3.59
CA LYS A 46 -10.84 -0.20 -4.15
C LYS A 46 -10.72 0.25 -5.61
N ALA A 47 -11.74 -0.01 -6.42
CA ALA A 47 -11.79 0.42 -7.81
C ALA A 47 -11.84 1.95 -7.94
N ALA A 48 -12.63 2.64 -7.11
CA ALA A 48 -12.73 4.09 -7.07
C ALA A 48 -11.40 4.75 -6.69
N ILE A 49 -10.74 4.23 -5.65
CA ILE A 49 -9.42 4.72 -5.21
C ILE A 49 -8.37 4.54 -6.31
N ARG A 50 -8.40 3.42 -7.04
CA ARG A 50 -7.44 3.15 -8.13
C ARG A 50 -7.68 4.03 -9.34
N THR A 51 -8.95 4.24 -9.70
CA THR A 51 -9.34 4.98 -10.90
C THR A 51 -9.27 6.49 -10.69
N GLN A 52 -9.53 6.97 -9.46
CA GLN A 52 -9.62 8.40 -9.10
C GLN A 52 -10.39 9.21 -10.16
N PRO A 53 -11.67 8.87 -10.42
CA PRO A 53 -12.43 9.52 -11.46
C PRO A 53 -12.69 10.98 -11.10
N PRO A 54 -12.68 11.90 -12.08
CA PRO A 54 -12.95 13.32 -11.83
C PRO A 54 -14.40 13.57 -11.38
N ASP A 55 -15.33 12.73 -11.81
CA ASP A 55 -16.74 12.70 -11.34
C ASP A 55 -17.04 11.31 -10.78
N LEU A 56 -17.02 11.22 -9.45
CA LEU A 56 -17.27 9.96 -8.75
C LEU A 56 -18.72 9.48 -8.93
N ILE A 57 -19.68 10.39 -9.03
CA ILE A 57 -21.10 10.03 -9.14
C ILE A 57 -21.39 9.41 -10.52
N LEU A 58 -20.93 10.07 -11.57
CA LEU A 58 -21.07 9.57 -12.94
C LEU A 58 -20.37 8.22 -13.09
N TRP A 59 -19.13 8.13 -12.64
CA TRP A 59 -18.35 6.90 -12.70
C TRP A 59 -18.99 5.76 -11.89
N SER A 60 -19.53 6.03 -10.72
CA SER A 60 -20.27 5.03 -9.92
C SER A 60 -21.47 4.48 -10.67
N SER A 61 -22.20 5.35 -11.37
CA SER A 61 -23.33 4.94 -12.20
C SER A 61 -22.91 3.99 -13.33
N GLU A 62 -21.81 4.29 -13.98
CA GLU A 62 -21.23 3.44 -15.03
C GLU A 62 -20.70 2.12 -14.47
N TYR A 63 -20.01 2.16 -13.32
CA TYR A 63 -19.46 0.98 -12.64
C TYR A 63 -20.55 -0.04 -12.31
N PHE A 64 -21.62 0.39 -11.62
CA PHE A 64 -22.70 -0.49 -11.25
C PHE A 64 -23.58 -0.88 -12.44
N SER A 65 -23.68 -0.05 -13.46
CA SER A 65 -24.38 -0.39 -14.70
C SER A 65 -23.67 -1.48 -15.48
N ALA A 66 -22.34 -1.44 -15.57
CA ALA A 66 -21.53 -2.48 -16.19
C ALA A 66 -21.67 -3.81 -15.43
N MET A 67 -21.57 -3.78 -14.09
CA MET A 67 -21.80 -4.98 -13.27
C MET A 67 -23.19 -5.58 -13.48
N ALA A 68 -24.23 -4.74 -13.57
CA ALA A 68 -25.60 -5.20 -13.80
C ALA A 68 -25.80 -5.87 -15.16
N ARG A 69 -24.99 -5.49 -16.16
CA ARG A 69 -24.97 -6.12 -17.49
C ARG A 69 -24.04 -7.33 -17.57
N GLY A 70 -23.24 -7.60 -16.54
CA GLY A 70 -22.23 -8.66 -16.54
C GLY A 70 -20.98 -8.28 -17.34
N GLU A 71 -20.80 -6.99 -17.61
CA GLU A 71 -19.63 -6.44 -18.28
C GLU A 71 -18.53 -6.09 -17.26
N LEU A 72 -17.30 -5.95 -17.72
CA LEU A 72 -16.20 -5.48 -16.87
C LEU A 72 -16.45 -4.00 -16.50
N PRO A 73 -16.43 -3.64 -15.21
CA PRO A 73 -16.62 -2.26 -14.81
C PRO A 73 -15.46 -1.38 -15.31
N PRO A 74 -15.68 -0.05 -15.53
CA PRO A 74 -14.67 0.88 -16.01
C PRO A 74 -13.63 1.19 -14.92
N VAL A 75 -12.86 0.19 -14.54
CA VAL A 75 -11.74 0.33 -13.62
C VAL A 75 -10.52 0.67 -14.45
N ARG A 76 -9.82 1.73 -14.10
CA ARG A 76 -8.47 1.93 -14.61
C ARG A 76 -7.65 0.73 -14.13
N GLU A 77 -7.41 -0.22 -15.03
CA GLU A 77 -6.33 -1.17 -14.78
C GLU A 77 -5.11 -0.32 -14.44
N ARG A 78 -4.31 -0.77 -13.45
CA ARG A 78 -2.97 -0.20 -13.30
C ARG A 78 -2.45 -0.14 -14.72
N ALA A 79 -2.27 1.09 -15.25
CA ALA A 79 -1.70 1.24 -16.56
C ALA A 79 -0.51 0.30 -16.57
N ASP A 80 -0.61 -0.77 -17.35
CA ASP A 80 0.51 -1.66 -17.59
C ASP A 80 1.65 -0.70 -17.79
N ARG A 81 2.64 -0.75 -16.90
CA ARG A 81 3.75 0.18 -16.94
C ARG A 81 4.18 0.17 -18.37
N VAL A 82 3.80 1.22 -19.13
CA VAL A 82 4.30 1.39 -20.47
C VAL A 82 5.79 1.19 -20.30
N PRO A 83 6.42 0.18 -20.92
CA PRO A 83 7.84 0.03 -20.82
C PRO A 83 8.41 1.31 -21.39
N LEU A 84 8.67 2.26 -20.53
CA LEU A 84 9.36 3.50 -20.85
C LEU A 84 10.77 3.06 -21.19
N SER A 85 11.01 2.92 -22.45
CA SER A 85 12.09 2.21 -23.12
C SER A 85 13.49 2.76 -22.84
N ASN A 86 13.77 3.44 -21.72
CA ASN A 86 15.11 3.88 -21.37
C ASN A 86 15.30 4.21 -19.88
N TRP A 87 14.33 3.92 -18.99
CA TRP A 87 14.49 4.16 -17.56
C TRP A 87 14.83 2.84 -16.87
N ALA A 88 15.80 2.86 -15.98
CA ALA A 88 16.08 1.73 -15.12
C ALA A 88 14.87 1.49 -14.19
N GLU A 89 14.38 0.25 -14.13
CA GLU A 89 13.36 -0.11 -13.14
C GLU A 89 13.96 -0.01 -11.74
N LEU A 90 13.21 0.53 -10.77
CA LEU A 90 13.67 0.58 -9.38
C LEU A 90 13.85 -0.86 -8.87
N THR A 91 15.05 -1.16 -8.38
CA THR A 91 15.39 -2.45 -7.78
C THR A 91 15.99 -2.26 -6.39
N PRO A 92 15.94 -3.28 -5.52
CA PRO A 92 16.58 -3.22 -4.21
C PRO A 92 18.09 -2.90 -4.28
N GLU A 93 18.77 -3.38 -5.32
CA GLU A 93 20.20 -3.14 -5.55
C GLU A 93 20.49 -1.66 -5.83
N LEU A 94 19.65 -1.00 -6.64
CA LEU A 94 19.76 0.43 -6.92
C LEU A 94 19.49 1.26 -5.66
N LEU A 95 18.53 0.85 -4.83
CA LEU A 95 18.29 1.48 -3.53
C LEU A 95 19.47 1.31 -2.57
N LYS A 96 20.15 0.15 -2.61
CA LYS A 96 21.37 -0.09 -1.83
C LYS A 96 22.51 0.81 -2.28
N VAL A 97 22.71 0.97 -3.59
CA VAL A 97 23.69 1.93 -4.14
C VAL A 97 23.36 3.35 -3.72
N LEU A 98 22.08 3.74 -3.75
CA LEU A 98 21.64 5.04 -3.31
C LEU A 98 21.90 5.26 -1.82
N HIS A 99 21.61 4.25 -0.98
CA HIS A 99 21.90 4.28 0.45
C HIS A 99 23.40 4.44 0.74
N GLN A 100 24.26 3.73 0.03
CA GLN A 100 25.70 3.86 0.16
C GLN A 100 26.19 5.27 -0.19
N ARG A 101 25.62 5.90 -1.21
CA ARG A 101 25.94 7.29 -1.60
C ARG A 101 25.47 8.32 -0.57
N VAL A 102 24.32 8.09 0.05
CA VAL A 102 23.82 8.92 1.16
C VAL A 102 24.75 8.84 2.37
N GLY A 103 25.49 7.71 2.54
CA GLY A 103 26.57 7.61 3.52
C GLY A 103 26.11 7.65 4.97
N GLY A 104 24.93 7.12 5.29
CA GLY A 104 24.42 7.06 6.66
C GLY A 104 23.88 8.39 7.21
N ARG A 105 23.74 9.41 6.39
CA ARG A 105 23.11 10.68 6.79
C ARG A 105 21.62 10.46 7.06
N LEU A 106 21.11 11.11 8.12
CA LEU A 106 19.71 11.02 8.48
C LEU A 106 18.81 11.92 7.61
N ILE A 107 19.38 13.06 7.19
CA ILE A 107 18.70 14.07 6.38
C ILE A 107 19.51 14.32 5.12
N VAL A 108 18.82 14.47 4.00
CA VAL A 108 19.40 14.73 2.67
C VAL A 108 18.61 15.86 2.02
N HIS A 109 19.28 16.79 1.33
CA HIS A 109 18.59 17.81 0.55
C HIS A 109 17.97 17.24 -0.72
N VAL A 110 16.79 17.74 -1.07
CA VAL A 110 16.02 17.31 -2.25
C VAL A 110 16.84 17.36 -3.53
N ASP A 111 17.56 18.47 -3.76
CA ASP A 111 18.36 18.66 -4.98
C ASP A 111 19.47 17.61 -5.09
N GLU A 112 20.14 17.33 -3.99
CA GLU A 112 21.20 16.31 -3.96
C GLU A 112 20.65 14.93 -4.25
N LEU A 113 19.53 14.57 -3.61
CA LEU A 113 18.89 13.27 -3.82
C LEU A 113 18.33 13.15 -5.24
N ALA A 114 17.75 14.22 -5.79
CA ALA A 114 17.27 14.25 -7.17
C ALA A 114 18.42 14.07 -8.18
N GLN A 115 19.59 14.63 -7.92
CA GLN A 115 20.78 14.42 -8.76
C GLN A 115 21.24 12.96 -8.69
N MET A 116 21.35 12.38 -7.48
CA MET A 116 21.71 10.97 -7.32
C MET A 116 20.72 10.05 -8.02
N TRP A 117 19.43 10.35 -7.94
CA TRP A 117 18.35 9.63 -8.61
C TRP A 117 18.48 9.66 -10.15
N LYS A 118 18.76 10.83 -10.70
CA LYS A 118 19.00 11.01 -12.14
C LYS A 118 20.26 10.28 -12.62
N VAL A 119 21.34 10.30 -11.84
CA VAL A 119 22.59 9.57 -12.16
C VAL A 119 22.35 8.05 -12.24
N LEU A 120 21.41 7.52 -11.45
CA LEU A 120 21.01 6.12 -11.52
C LEU A 120 19.98 5.85 -12.62
N ASN A 121 19.61 6.85 -13.41
CA ASN A 121 18.62 6.78 -14.49
C ASN A 121 17.27 6.23 -14.04
N LEU A 122 16.85 6.58 -12.82
CA LEU A 122 15.58 6.16 -12.23
C LEU A 122 14.43 7.07 -12.69
N PRO A 123 13.18 6.56 -12.75
CA PRO A 123 12.02 7.33 -13.20
C PRO A 123 11.76 8.56 -12.32
N THR A 124 11.63 9.74 -12.91
CA THR A 124 11.29 10.98 -12.18
C THR A 124 9.89 10.95 -11.60
N ASP A 125 8.91 10.35 -12.31
CA ASP A 125 7.53 10.23 -11.85
C ASP A 125 7.45 9.45 -10.52
N LEU A 126 8.31 8.45 -10.35
CA LEU A 126 8.41 7.70 -9.11
C LEU A 126 9.00 8.55 -7.99
N PHE A 127 10.03 9.33 -8.28
CA PHE A 127 10.63 10.27 -7.33
C PHE A 127 9.57 11.27 -6.83
N ASP A 128 8.88 11.91 -7.77
CA ASP A 128 7.83 12.88 -7.45
C ASP A 128 6.67 12.25 -6.66
N SER A 129 6.31 11.01 -6.97
CA SER A 129 5.31 10.25 -6.23
C SER A 129 5.73 10.01 -4.78
N VAL A 130 6.99 9.59 -4.56
CA VAL A 130 7.54 9.37 -3.20
C VAL A 130 7.62 10.68 -2.43
N MET A 131 8.05 11.78 -3.08
CA MET A 131 8.11 13.12 -2.48
C MET A 131 6.72 13.58 -2.01
N ASN A 132 5.70 13.40 -2.85
CA ASN A 132 4.33 13.79 -2.56
C ASN A 132 3.72 12.97 -1.40
N VAL A 133 3.90 11.65 -1.41
CA VAL A 133 3.38 10.76 -0.35
C VAL A 133 4.06 11.06 0.98
N GLY A 134 5.39 11.25 0.97
CA GLY A 134 6.16 11.58 2.16
C GLY A 134 6.00 13.03 2.62
N ARG A 135 5.36 13.88 1.80
CA ARG A 135 5.23 15.34 2.03
C ARG A 135 6.57 16.01 2.29
N PHE A 136 7.60 15.54 1.61
CA PHE A 136 8.93 16.12 1.73
C PHE A 136 8.99 17.48 1.02
N THR A 137 9.76 18.39 1.60
CA THR A 137 9.98 19.74 1.06
C THR A 137 11.45 19.90 0.66
N GLU A 138 12.23 20.71 1.38
CA GLU A 138 13.63 20.97 1.08
C GLU A 138 14.57 19.90 1.67
N GLU A 139 14.16 19.33 2.80
CA GLU A 139 14.91 18.31 3.53
C GLU A 139 14.13 16.99 3.57
N ILE A 140 14.83 15.90 3.33
CA ILE A 140 14.26 14.55 3.27
C ILE A 140 14.85 13.72 4.41
N GLU A 141 14.01 13.18 5.27
CA GLU A 141 14.41 12.13 6.20
C GLU A 141 14.68 10.85 5.41
N TRP A 142 15.93 10.46 5.32
CA TRP A 142 16.36 9.36 4.46
C TRP A 142 15.61 8.06 4.70
N LEU A 143 15.42 7.66 5.96
CA LEU A 143 14.72 6.40 6.28
C LEU A 143 13.25 6.41 5.85
N LYS A 144 12.56 7.54 5.95
CA LYS A 144 11.19 7.68 5.45
C LYS A 144 11.14 7.59 3.93
N PHE A 145 12.06 8.27 3.25
CA PHE A 145 12.17 8.19 1.79
C PHE A 145 12.44 6.76 1.33
N LEU A 146 13.41 6.08 1.95
CA LEU A 146 13.74 4.70 1.66
C LEU A 146 12.53 3.77 1.87
N ALA A 147 11.78 3.96 2.96
CA ALA A 147 10.58 3.17 3.25
C ALA A 147 9.54 3.31 2.13
N LEU A 148 9.25 4.53 1.70
CA LEU A 148 8.29 4.80 0.62
C LEU A 148 8.78 4.29 -0.74
N ALA A 149 10.07 4.46 -1.05
CA ALA A 149 10.67 3.93 -2.26
C ALA A 149 10.59 2.39 -2.30
N CYS A 150 10.84 1.70 -1.18
CA CYS A 150 10.67 0.25 -1.08
C CYS A 150 9.20 -0.18 -1.18
N SER A 151 8.26 0.59 -0.59
CA SER A 151 6.82 0.32 -0.70
C SER A 151 6.31 0.43 -2.14
N SER A 152 6.93 1.29 -2.96
CA SER A 152 6.58 1.43 -4.39
C SER A 152 6.89 0.18 -5.22
N LEU A 153 7.70 -0.74 -4.72
CA LEU A 153 7.95 -2.05 -5.36
C LEU A 153 6.72 -2.96 -5.35
N GLY A 154 5.61 -2.51 -4.76
CA GLY A 154 4.29 -3.13 -4.88
C GLY A 154 4.10 -4.40 -4.07
N VAL A 155 4.75 -4.48 -2.92
CA VAL A 155 4.76 -5.64 -2.03
C VAL A 155 4.04 -5.35 -0.71
N THR A 156 3.84 -6.39 0.08
CA THR A 156 3.27 -6.31 1.43
C THR A 156 4.24 -5.65 2.40
N ILE A 157 3.73 -5.17 3.55
CA ILE A 157 4.57 -4.51 4.58
C ILE A 157 5.72 -5.40 5.01
N ALA A 158 5.46 -6.69 5.24
CA ALA A 158 6.50 -7.65 5.62
C ALA A 158 7.62 -7.75 4.56
N LYS A 159 7.26 -7.78 3.28
CA LYS A 159 8.25 -7.81 2.18
C LYS A 159 8.97 -6.47 2.03
N THR A 160 8.26 -5.36 2.19
CA THR A 160 8.87 -4.02 2.18
C THR A 160 9.94 -3.90 3.27
N LEU A 161 9.61 -4.29 4.50
CA LEU A 161 10.56 -4.29 5.62
C LEU A 161 11.74 -5.24 5.38
N LYS A 162 11.50 -6.40 4.76
CA LYS A 162 12.58 -7.30 4.34
C LYS A 162 13.57 -6.60 3.40
N ILE A 163 13.06 -5.96 2.34
CA ILE A 163 13.89 -5.22 1.38
C ILE A 163 14.66 -4.10 2.09
N ILE A 164 14.02 -3.35 2.98
CA ILE A 164 14.69 -2.30 3.73
C ILE A 164 15.81 -2.85 4.60
N CYS A 165 15.57 -3.96 5.29
CA CYS A 165 16.61 -4.63 6.08
C CYS A 165 17.81 -5.06 5.20
N GLU A 166 17.55 -5.59 4.01
CA GLU A 166 18.59 -5.99 3.06
C GLU A 166 19.38 -4.79 2.52
N VAL A 167 18.71 -3.65 2.31
CA VAL A 167 19.37 -2.40 1.87
C VAL A 167 20.22 -1.79 2.98
N LEU A 168 19.73 -1.80 4.22
CA LEU A 168 20.42 -1.19 5.37
C LEU A 168 21.51 -2.09 5.96
N SER A 169 21.49 -3.39 5.68
CA SER A 169 22.51 -4.32 6.19
C SER A 169 23.85 -4.15 5.49
N ASN A 170 24.91 -4.23 6.27
CA ASN A 170 26.27 -4.18 5.74
C ASN A 170 26.62 -5.48 4.99
N GLU A 171 27.33 -5.35 3.86
CA GLU A 171 27.76 -6.48 3.02
C GLU A 171 28.74 -7.43 3.69
N ASN A 172 29.40 -6.99 4.76
CA ASN A 172 30.41 -7.77 5.47
C ASN A 172 29.83 -8.79 6.46
N ASP A 173 28.51 -8.80 6.64
CA ASP A 173 27.83 -9.72 7.54
C ASP A 173 27.42 -10.99 6.77
N SER A 174 28.12 -12.09 7.02
CA SER A 174 27.84 -13.42 6.42
C SER A 174 26.55 -14.09 6.94
N GLY A 175 25.70 -13.35 7.63
CA GLY A 175 24.43 -13.82 8.20
C GLY A 175 23.19 -13.20 7.51
N PRO A 176 21.98 -13.59 7.97
CA PRO A 176 20.76 -12.94 7.50
C PRO A 176 20.77 -11.44 7.80
N ALA A 177 20.22 -10.65 6.89
CA ALA A 177 20.12 -9.20 7.04
C ALA A 177 19.49 -8.82 8.39
N ARG A 178 20.12 -7.88 9.08
CA ARG A 178 19.72 -7.45 10.44
C ARG A 178 19.90 -5.95 10.62
N ILE A 179 19.00 -5.36 11.37
CA ILE A 179 19.02 -3.93 11.69
C ILE A 179 18.71 -3.70 13.18
N PRO A 180 19.07 -2.55 13.76
CA PRO A 180 18.66 -2.20 15.12
C PRO A 180 17.13 -2.22 15.26
N PHE A 181 16.64 -2.78 16.37
CA PHE A 181 15.20 -2.86 16.61
C PHE A 181 14.53 -1.47 16.63
N SER A 182 15.20 -0.44 17.15
CA SER A 182 14.71 0.93 17.12
C SER A 182 14.45 1.44 15.69
N THR A 183 15.34 1.11 14.75
CA THR A 183 15.17 1.43 13.33
C THR A 183 13.99 0.67 12.72
N PHE A 184 13.86 -0.62 13.04
CA PHE A 184 12.72 -1.43 12.61
C PHE A 184 11.39 -0.88 13.14
N GLN A 185 11.34 -0.55 14.43
CA GLN A 185 10.17 0.05 15.08
C GLN A 185 9.74 1.34 14.37
N PHE A 186 10.68 2.23 14.10
CA PHE A 186 10.42 3.47 13.38
C PHE A 186 9.85 3.20 11.98
N LEU A 187 10.47 2.32 11.20
CA LEU A 187 10.07 2.00 9.84
C LEU A 187 8.71 1.32 9.78
N TYR A 188 8.47 0.33 10.64
CA TYR A 188 7.19 -0.38 10.68
C TYR A 188 6.04 0.56 11.07
N THR A 189 6.24 1.40 12.09
CA THR A 189 5.24 2.39 12.50
C THR A 189 4.94 3.35 11.36
N TYR A 190 5.96 3.89 10.71
CA TYR A 190 5.80 4.84 9.62
C TYR A 190 5.08 4.22 8.40
N ILE A 191 5.48 3.02 7.97
CA ILE A 191 4.84 2.34 6.84
C ILE A 191 3.38 2.01 7.14
N ALA A 192 3.07 1.51 8.34
CA ALA A 192 1.72 1.20 8.76
C ALA A 192 0.83 2.45 8.85
N GLU A 193 1.39 3.59 9.28
CA GLU A 193 0.70 4.88 9.32
C GLU A 193 0.39 5.40 7.91
N VAL A 194 1.32 5.28 6.97
CA VAL A 194 1.11 5.69 5.58
C VAL A 194 0.14 4.76 4.86
N ASP A 195 0.22 3.45 5.12
CA ASP A 195 -0.69 2.46 4.54
C ASP A 195 -2.13 2.64 5.03
N GLY A 196 -2.30 2.95 6.33
CA GLY A 196 -3.58 3.26 6.95
C GLY A 196 -4.54 2.05 7.10
N GLU A 197 -4.17 0.85 6.64
CA GLU A 197 -4.99 -0.35 6.80
C GLU A 197 -4.77 -1.03 8.17
N ILE A 198 -3.64 -0.76 8.81
CA ILE A 198 -3.23 -1.39 10.08
C ILE A 198 -3.46 -0.44 11.25
N SER A 199 -4.20 -0.91 12.25
CA SER A 199 -4.45 -0.08 13.43
C SER A 199 -3.19 0.12 14.27
N ALA A 200 -3.03 1.30 14.87
CA ALA A 200 -1.92 1.62 15.76
C ALA A 200 -1.83 0.64 16.96
N SER A 201 -2.97 0.12 17.41
CA SER A 201 -3.02 -0.89 18.47
C SER A 201 -2.43 -2.24 18.03
N HIS A 202 -2.61 -2.62 16.76
CA HIS A 202 -1.98 -3.82 16.20
C HIS A 202 -0.46 -3.62 16.10
N VAL A 203 -0.02 -2.49 15.56
CA VAL A 203 1.42 -2.14 15.45
C VAL A 203 2.08 -2.21 16.82
N SER A 204 1.51 -1.54 17.84
CA SER A 204 2.05 -1.54 19.20
C SER A 204 2.12 -2.94 19.79
N ARG A 205 1.10 -3.76 19.60
CA ARG A 205 1.08 -5.14 20.10
C ARG A 205 2.15 -6.01 19.44
N MET A 206 2.35 -5.87 18.12
CA MET A 206 3.38 -6.62 17.41
C MET A 206 4.78 -6.16 17.82
N LEU A 207 5.01 -4.86 17.96
CA LEU A 207 6.30 -4.33 18.42
C LEU A 207 6.64 -4.81 19.84
N ASN A 208 5.69 -4.74 20.77
CA ASN A 208 5.89 -5.24 22.12
C ASN A 208 6.20 -6.75 22.14
N TYR A 209 5.50 -7.54 21.32
CA TYR A 209 5.78 -8.98 21.20
C TYR A 209 7.18 -9.23 20.65
N ILE A 210 7.59 -8.53 19.60
CA ILE A 210 8.92 -8.68 19.00
C ILE A 210 10.00 -8.28 20.02
N GLU A 211 9.83 -7.16 20.72
CA GLU A 211 10.78 -6.67 21.70
C GLU A 211 10.99 -7.63 22.86
N GLN A 212 9.90 -8.23 23.37
CA GLN A 212 9.96 -9.08 24.57
C GLN A 212 10.37 -10.53 24.27
N GLU A 213 9.94 -11.06 23.13
CA GLU A 213 10.04 -12.50 22.85
C GLU A 213 11.10 -12.85 21.79
N ILE A 214 11.53 -11.88 20.98
CA ILE A 214 12.37 -12.16 19.81
C ILE A 214 13.73 -11.47 19.91
N ILE A 215 13.73 -10.20 20.35
CA ILE A 215 14.96 -9.41 20.40
C ILE A 215 15.89 -9.95 21.47
N GLY A 216 17.11 -10.30 21.04
CA GLY A 216 18.17 -10.71 21.93
C GLY A 216 18.92 -9.52 22.56
N PRO A 217 19.93 -9.80 23.39
CA PRO A 217 20.72 -8.78 24.08
C PRO A 217 21.51 -7.88 23.13
N ASP A 218 21.67 -8.28 21.86
CA ASP A 218 22.29 -7.49 20.79
C ASP A 218 21.40 -6.33 20.28
N GLY A 219 20.10 -6.33 20.63
CA GLY A 219 19.15 -5.30 20.21
C GLY A 219 18.86 -5.30 18.71
N LEU A 220 19.20 -6.38 18.00
CA LEU A 220 19.04 -6.49 16.55
C LEU A 220 17.85 -7.38 16.19
N ILE A 221 17.12 -7.00 15.15
CA ILE A 221 16.12 -7.84 14.52
C ILE A 221 16.64 -8.37 13.18
N LYS A 222 16.41 -9.66 12.92
CA LYS A 222 16.78 -10.35 11.68
C LYS A 222 15.57 -10.49 10.78
N VAL A 223 15.78 -10.53 9.49
CA VAL A 223 14.71 -10.75 8.51
C VAL A 223 13.94 -12.04 8.80
N THR A 224 14.60 -13.09 9.23
CA THR A 224 13.98 -14.37 9.59
C THR A 224 12.98 -14.26 10.75
N ASP A 225 13.19 -13.33 11.66
CA ASP A 225 12.41 -13.19 12.89
C ASP A 225 10.96 -12.75 12.63
N PHE A 226 10.75 -12.00 11.54
CA PHE A 226 9.41 -11.55 11.15
C PHE A 226 8.89 -12.17 9.85
N THR A 227 9.75 -12.80 9.03
CA THR A 227 9.28 -13.47 7.80
C THR A 227 8.96 -14.94 7.99
N GLN A 228 9.62 -15.62 8.92
CA GLN A 228 9.47 -17.06 9.17
C GLN A 228 8.72 -17.36 10.48
N ASN A 229 8.51 -16.38 11.34
CA ASN A 229 7.78 -16.56 12.60
C ASN A 229 6.26 -16.44 12.37
N PRO A 230 5.49 -17.53 12.55
CA PRO A 230 4.04 -17.51 12.31
C PRO A 230 3.24 -16.64 13.31
N ARG A 231 3.87 -16.25 14.43
CA ARG A 231 3.26 -15.39 15.44
C ARG A 231 3.41 -13.91 15.11
N VAL A 232 4.37 -13.55 14.25
CA VAL A 232 4.57 -12.18 13.80
C VAL A 232 3.72 -11.94 12.56
N ARG A 233 2.67 -11.14 12.73
CA ARG A 233 1.79 -10.73 11.64
C ARG A 233 1.85 -9.22 11.54
N LEU A 234 2.60 -8.72 10.57
CA LEU A 234 2.81 -7.29 10.36
C LEU A 234 1.67 -6.65 9.55
N GLU A 235 0.74 -7.46 9.08
CA GLU A 235 -0.44 -7.07 8.30
C GLU A 235 -1.73 -7.48 9.00
#